data_4f34f44753ffe6d5e92f4bac2002b325
#
_entry.id   4f34f44753ffe6d5e92f4bac2002b325
#
_cell.length_a   1.000
_cell.length_b   1.000
_cell.length_c   1.000
_cell.angle_alpha   90.00
_cell.angle_beta   90.00
_cell.angle_gamma   90.00
#
_symmetry.space_group_name_H-M   'P 1'
#
loop_
_entity.id
_entity.type
_entity.pdbx_description
1 polymer ?
#
loop_
_entity_poly.entity_id
_entity_poly.type
_entity_poly.pdbx_seq_one_letter_code
_entity_poly.pdbx_strand_id
1 'polypeptide(L)'
;MTTWNIDSAHSGVDFSVKHMMVATVRGDLAGIEGVIDFDEAQPTHSTVEVRIPTASVNTGMTARDAHLRSADFFDAERFPYMTFKSTAIVPAGDAFRISGDLTIRDVTRPIVLDTTIEGVAPGLQGGRLAGFEGHTKIRRSDWGLTWNKALETGGWAVGDEIGIVLDLEATEAPSAVGAV
;
A
#
# COMPACT_ATOMS: atom_id res chain seq x y z
N MET A 1 -14.38 -3.42 -18.74
CA MET A 1 -13.90 -3.35 -17.33
C MET A 1 -13.99 -4.73 -16.73
N THR A 2 -12.93 -5.21 -16.16
CA THR A 2 -12.80 -6.56 -15.60
C THR A 2 -12.40 -6.44 -14.13
N THR A 3 -13.05 -7.20 -13.27
CA THR A 3 -12.73 -7.21 -11.83
C THR A 3 -11.56 -8.16 -11.57
N TRP A 4 -10.58 -7.70 -10.82
CA TRP A 4 -9.40 -8.46 -10.40
C TRP A 4 -9.30 -8.46 -8.88
N ASN A 5 -9.06 -9.63 -8.31
CA ASN A 5 -8.81 -9.77 -6.89
C ASN A 5 -7.31 -9.75 -6.62
N ILE A 6 -6.88 -8.98 -5.65
CA ILE A 6 -5.47 -8.97 -5.25
C ILE A 6 -5.10 -10.33 -4.67
N ASP A 7 -4.01 -10.91 -5.17
CA ASP A 7 -3.39 -12.10 -4.61
C ASP A 7 -2.48 -11.70 -3.45
N SER A 8 -2.98 -11.88 -2.24
CA SER A 8 -2.25 -11.50 -1.02
C SER A 8 -0.97 -12.31 -0.77
N ALA A 9 -0.83 -13.48 -1.41
CA ALA A 9 0.37 -14.29 -1.28
C ALA A 9 1.54 -13.79 -2.14
N HIS A 10 1.22 -13.07 -3.23
CA HIS A 10 2.18 -12.51 -4.18
C HIS A 10 2.16 -10.98 -4.20
N SER A 11 1.59 -10.35 -3.18
CA SER A 11 1.50 -8.90 -3.08
C SER A 11 2.02 -8.42 -1.73
N GLY A 12 2.66 -7.26 -1.73
CA GLY A 12 3.21 -6.66 -0.53
C GLY A 12 3.36 -5.15 -0.61
N VAL A 13 3.62 -4.58 0.54
CA VAL A 13 3.91 -3.16 0.70
C VAL A 13 5.22 -3.03 1.46
N ASP A 14 6.24 -2.54 0.80
CA ASP A 14 7.52 -2.21 1.43
C ASP A 14 7.54 -0.75 1.85
N PHE A 15 8.14 -0.47 2.99
CA PHE A 15 8.35 0.90 3.44
C PHE A 15 9.78 1.13 3.94
N SER A 16 10.19 2.40 3.89
CA SER A 16 11.48 2.84 4.39
C SER A 16 11.37 4.16 5.12
N VAL A 17 12.17 4.31 6.18
CA VAL A 17 12.22 5.52 6.99
C VAL A 17 13.64 5.78 7.47
N LYS A 18 14.03 7.05 7.62
CA LYS A 18 15.30 7.41 8.23
C LYS A 18 15.27 7.17 9.75
N HIS A 19 16.36 6.56 10.25
CA HIS A 19 16.60 6.31 11.66
C HIS A 19 17.85 7.04 12.11
N MET A 20 17.77 7.76 13.22
CA MET A 20 18.88 8.56 13.79
C MET A 20 19.51 9.51 12.76
N MET A 21 18.77 9.90 11.72
CA MET A 21 19.20 10.75 10.60
C MET A 21 20.32 10.17 9.72
N VAL A 22 20.86 8.98 10.01
CA VAL A 22 22.02 8.39 9.32
C VAL A 22 21.74 7.04 8.66
N ALA A 23 20.82 6.25 9.20
CA ALA A 23 20.48 4.92 8.69
C ALA A 23 19.08 4.91 8.05
N THR A 24 18.81 3.87 7.27
CA THR A 24 17.47 3.61 6.74
C THR A 24 16.96 2.29 7.32
N VAL A 25 15.84 2.36 8.03
CA VAL A 25 15.07 1.18 8.43
C VAL A 25 14.10 0.85 7.31
N ARG A 26 14.01 -0.42 6.99
CA ARG A 26 13.05 -0.98 6.04
C ARG A 26 12.16 -1.98 6.75
N GLY A 27 10.96 -2.09 6.26
CA GLY A 27 9.99 -3.09 6.69
C GLY A 27 8.95 -3.33 5.62
N ASP A 28 8.10 -4.29 5.89
CA ASP A 28 7.01 -4.68 5.01
C ASP A 28 5.67 -4.80 5.77
N LEU A 29 4.61 -4.76 5.01
CA LEU A 29 3.26 -5.11 5.42
C LEU A 29 2.74 -6.16 4.44
N ALA A 30 2.18 -7.22 4.97
CA ALA A 30 1.65 -8.36 4.21
C ALA A 30 0.13 -8.51 4.38
N GLY A 31 -0.45 -9.44 3.63
CA GLY A 31 -1.88 -9.73 3.72
C GLY A 31 -2.76 -8.62 3.12
N ILE A 32 -2.24 -7.89 2.13
CA ILE A 32 -3.04 -6.91 1.39
C ILE A 32 -4.19 -7.61 0.68
N GLU A 33 -5.38 -7.09 0.82
CA GLU A 33 -6.60 -7.58 0.20
C GLU A 33 -7.28 -6.44 -0.54
N GLY A 34 -7.95 -6.75 -1.63
CA GLY A 34 -8.70 -5.73 -2.35
C GLY A 34 -9.11 -6.13 -3.75
N VAL A 35 -9.68 -5.17 -4.43
CA VAL A 35 -10.24 -5.32 -5.77
C VAL A 35 -9.72 -4.20 -6.66
N ILE A 36 -9.38 -4.55 -7.88
CA ILE A 36 -9.07 -3.64 -8.97
C ILE A 36 -10.12 -3.88 -10.06
N ASP A 37 -10.95 -2.90 -10.34
CA ASP A 37 -11.78 -2.90 -11.54
C ASP A 37 -10.96 -2.27 -12.66
N PHE A 38 -10.38 -3.11 -13.50
CA PHE A 38 -9.41 -2.71 -14.49
C PHE A 38 -10.03 -2.65 -15.89
N ASP A 39 -9.85 -1.53 -16.56
CA ASP A 39 -10.20 -1.34 -17.95
C ASP A 39 -8.93 -1.26 -18.80
N GLU A 40 -8.56 -2.36 -19.45
CA GLU A 40 -7.35 -2.45 -20.28
C GLU A 40 -7.40 -1.50 -21.48
N ALA A 41 -8.60 -1.20 -22.00
CA ALA A 41 -8.79 -0.29 -23.14
C ALA A 41 -8.74 1.19 -22.71
N GLN A 42 -9.20 1.49 -21.50
CA GLN A 42 -9.26 2.83 -20.92
C GLN A 42 -8.84 2.80 -19.45
N PRO A 43 -7.53 2.64 -19.14
CA PRO A 43 -7.05 2.50 -17.77
C PRO A 43 -7.47 3.63 -16.81
N THR A 44 -7.77 4.82 -17.36
CA THR A 44 -8.27 5.95 -16.57
C THR A 44 -9.67 5.74 -15.98
N HIS A 45 -10.42 4.75 -16.46
CA HIS A 45 -11.71 4.36 -15.91
C HIS A 45 -11.61 3.30 -14.81
N SER A 46 -10.41 2.78 -14.58
CA SER A 46 -10.17 1.77 -13.56
C SER A 46 -10.32 2.33 -12.15
N THR A 47 -10.63 1.46 -11.20
CA THR A 47 -10.70 1.80 -9.78
C THR A 47 -9.94 0.79 -8.95
N VAL A 48 -9.42 1.22 -7.81
CA VAL A 48 -8.67 0.39 -6.86
C VAL A 48 -9.22 0.62 -5.45
N GLU A 49 -9.52 -0.45 -4.76
CA GLU A 49 -9.89 -0.41 -3.34
C GLU A 49 -9.18 -1.54 -2.61
N VAL A 50 -8.35 -1.19 -1.61
CA VAL A 50 -7.52 -2.13 -0.88
C VAL A 50 -7.56 -1.88 0.62
N ARG A 51 -7.31 -2.94 1.39
CA ARG A 51 -7.04 -2.87 2.83
C ARG A 51 -5.80 -3.69 3.18
N ILE A 52 -5.07 -3.21 4.17
CA ILE A 52 -3.80 -3.81 4.62
C ILE A 52 -3.88 -3.99 6.13
N PRO A 53 -3.68 -5.22 6.66
CA PRO A 53 -3.65 -5.45 8.09
C PRO A 53 -2.49 -4.69 8.75
N THR A 54 -2.76 -3.79 9.68
CA THR A 54 -1.72 -3.01 10.37
C THR A 54 -0.87 -3.88 11.30
N ALA A 55 -1.44 -4.97 11.82
CA ALA A 55 -0.70 -5.93 12.64
C ALA A 55 0.35 -6.74 11.87
N SER A 56 0.31 -6.73 10.54
CA SER A 56 1.27 -7.44 9.68
C SER A 56 2.64 -6.76 9.60
N VAL A 57 2.79 -5.55 10.14
CA VAL A 57 4.04 -4.81 10.10
C VAL A 57 5.23 -5.64 10.60
N ASN A 58 6.26 -5.70 9.79
CA ASN A 58 7.46 -6.48 10.04
C ASN A 58 8.71 -5.69 9.62
N THR A 59 9.64 -5.52 10.53
CA THR A 59 10.94 -4.87 10.27
C THR A 59 12.10 -5.78 10.62
N GLY A 60 11.82 -7.07 10.88
CA GLY A 60 12.82 -8.05 11.31
C GLY A 60 13.28 -7.91 12.76
N MET A 61 12.63 -7.05 13.56
CA MET A 61 12.95 -6.86 14.97
C MET A 61 11.68 -6.86 15.82
N THR A 62 11.46 -7.93 16.57
CA THR A 62 10.22 -8.17 17.34
C THR A 62 9.84 -7.01 18.25
N ALA A 63 10.79 -6.41 18.97
CA ALA A 63 10.51 -5.29 19.88
C ALA A 63 10.06 -4.03 19.14
N ARG A 64 10.65 -3.75 17.99
CA ARG A 64 10.25 -2.62 17.13
C ARG A 64 8.87 -2.87 16.51
N ASP A 65 8.62 -4.07 16.02
CA ASP A 65 7.34 -4.43 15.43
C ASP A 65 6.21 -4.36 16.46
N ALA A 66 6.46 -4.78 17.71
CA ALA A 66 5.51 -4.61 18.80
C ALA A 66 5.21 -3.13 19.09
N HIS A 67 6.24 -2.27 19.05
CA HIS A 67 6.08 -0.82 19.23
C HIS A 67 5.31 -0.18 18.07
N LEU A 68 5.56 -0.59 16.83
CA LEU A 68 4.82 -0.13 15.65
C LEU A 68 3.34 -0.48 15.70
N ARG A 69 2.99 -1.63 16.31
CA ARG A 69 1.58 -2.03 16.51
C ARG A 69 0.90 -1.29 17.64
N SER A 70 1.65 -0.67 18.56
CA SER A 70 1.12 0.03 19.72
C SER A 70 0.42 1.34 19.37
N ALA A 71 -0.23 1.95 20.37
CA ALA A 71 -0.91 3.25 20.26
C ALA A 71 0.02 4.41 19.88
N ASP A 72 1.34 4.27 20.05
CA ASP A 72 2.32 5.25 19.60
C ASP A 72 2.39 5.35 18.07
N PHE A 73 2.01 4.29 17.35
CA PHE A 73 2.06 4.21 15.88
C PHE A 73 0.72 3.75 15.30
N PHE A 74 0.59 2.51 14.85
CA PHE A 74 -0.61 2.05 14.13
C PHE A 74 -1.83 1.85 15.03
N ASP A 75 -1.64 1.60 16.33
CA ASP A 75 -2.73 1.25 17.24
C ASP A 75 -3.59 0.10 16.67
N ALA A 76 -2.90 -1.00 16.32
CA ALA A 76 -3.45 -2.07 15.50
C ALA A 76 -4.65 -2.79 16.13
N GLU A 77 -4.81 -2.74 17.45
CA GLU A 77 -5.98 -3.29 18.15
C GLU A 77 -7.25 -2.48 17.86
N ARG A 78 -7.13 -1.15 17.79
CA ARG A 78 -8.26 -0.26 17.50
C ARG A 78 -8.47 -0.05 16.01
N PHE A 79 -7.40 -0.07 15.23
CA PHE A 79 -7.39 0.19 13.80
C PHE A 79 -6.70 -0.97 13.07
N PRO A 80 -7.40 -2.11 12.92
CA PRO A 80 -6.80 -3.33 12.39
C PRO A 80 -6.38 -3.23 10.91
N TYR A 81 -6.89 -2.24 10.19
CA TYR A 81 -6.59 -2.06 8.77
C TYR A 81 -6.23 -0.62 8.44
N MET A 82 -5.28 -0.44 7.52
CA MET A 82 -5.17 0.73 6.66
C MET A 82 -6.01 0.48 5.41
N THR A 83 -6.56 1.53 4.80
CA THR A 83 -7.34 1.41 3.56
C THR A 83 -6.91 2.47 2.55
N PHE A 84 -6.95 2.08 1.28
CA PHE A 84 -6.78 3.02 0.17
C PHE A 84 -7.91 2.84 -0.84
N LYS A 85 -8.45 3.96 -1.32
CA LYS A 85 -9.48 3.98 -2.36
C LYS A 85 -9.12 5.04 -3.39
N SER A 86 -8.98 4.61 -4.65
CA SER A 86 -8.67 5.52 -5.75
C SER A 86 -9.82 6.51 -6.00
N THR A 87 -9.45 7.74 -6.35
CA THR A 87 -10.38 8.80 -6.75
C THR A 87 -10.20 9.23 -8.19
N ALA A 88 -9.00 9.08 -8.75
CA ALA A 88 -8.69 9.35 -10.15
C ALA A 88 -7.45 8.58 -10.59
N ILE A 89 -7.45 8.18 -11.86
CA ILE A 89 -6.29 7.57 -12.53
C ILE A 89 -6.01 8.39 -13.79
N VAL A 90 -4.78 8.88 -13.93
CA VAL A 90 -4.37 9.68 -15.08
C VAL A 90 -3.07 9.13 -15.69
N PRO A 91 -2.92 9.15 -17.03
CA PRO A 91 -1.66 8.76 -17.67
C PRO A 91 -0.51 9.68 -17.28
N ALA A 92 0.69 9.15 -17.17
CA ALA A 92 1.92 9.87 -16.88
C ALA A 92 3.10 9.24 -17.66
N GLY A 93 3.18 9.49 -18.97
CA GLY A 93 4.09 8.78 -19.88
C GLY A 93 3.68 7.31 -20.03
N ASP A 94 4.62 6.40 -19.77
CA ASP A 94 4.38 4.94 -19.80
C ASP A 94 3.80 4.40 -18.46
N ALA A 95 3.56 5.30 -17.50
CA ALA A 95 3.02 4.99 -16.18
C ALA A 95 1.66 5.67 -15.96
N PHE A 96 1.11 5.50 -14.76
CA PHE A 96 -0.12 6.14 -14.33
C PHE A 96 0.08 6.81 -12.97
N ARG A 97 -0.62 7.91 -12.74
CA ARG A 97 -0.81 8.47 -11.41
C ARG A 97 -2.18 8.10 -10.90
N ILE A 98 -2.18 7.40 -9.77
CA ILE A 98 -3.39 7.01 -9.08
C ILE A 98 -3.54 7.92 -7.87
N SER A 99 -4.46 8.86 -7.94
CA SER A 99 -4.88 9.66 -6.79
C SER A 99 -5.89 8.87 -5.98
N GLY A 100 -5.83 8.95 -4.67
CA GLY A 100 -6.77 8.26 -3.81
C GLY A 100 -6.66 8.68 -2.36
N ASP A 101 -7.62 8.23 -1.57
CA ASP A 101 -7.72 8.50 -0.15
C ASP A 101 -7.09 7.34 0.64
N LEU A 102 -6.00 7.64 1.35
CA LEU A 102 -5.35 6.73 2.28
C LEU A 102 -5.84 7.02 3.70
N THR A 103 -6.36 5.99 4.36
CA THR A 103 -6.75 6.05 5.77
C THR A 103 -5.76 5.23 6.60
N ILE A 104 -5.13 5.88 7.57
CA ILE A 104 -4.32 5.25 8.61
C ILE A 104 -4.90 5.65 9.96
N ARG A 105 -5.22 4.68 10.81
CA ARG A 105 -6.01 4.89 12.03
C ARG A 105 -7.37 5.48 11.67
N ASP A 106 -7.71 6.64 12.23
CA ASP A 106 -8.95 7.39 11.99
C ASP A 106 -8.75 8.64 11.11
N VAL A 107 -7.58 8.78 10.48
CA VAL A 107 -7.25 9.93 9.64
C VAL A 107 -7.17 9.53 8.18
N THR A 108 -7.92 10.21 7.33
CA THR A 108 -7.91 10.04 5.87
C THR A 108 -7.24 11.23 5.21
N ARG A 109 -6.30 10.98 4.29
CA ARG A 109 -5.60 12.00 3.51
C ARG A 109 -5.47 11.57 2.06
N PRO A 110 -5.56 12.51 1.12
CA PRO A 110 -5.28 12.21 -0.28
C PRO A 110 -3.78 11.98 -0.49
N ILE A 111 -3.47 10.95 -1.29
CA ILE A 111 -2.12 10.67 -1.76
C ILE A 111 -2.13 10.43 -3.26
N VAL A 112 -0.94 10.40 -3.86
CA VAL A 112 -0.73 10.01 -5.25
C VAL A 112 0.28 8.88 -5.29
N LEU A 113 -0.08 7.81 -6.00
CA LEU A 113 0.80 6.69 -6.33
C LEU A 113 1.26 6.85 -7.78
N ASP A 114 2.55 6.86 -8.00
CA ASP A 114 3.11 6.65 -9.34
C ASP A 114 3.16 5.14 -9.59
N THR A 115 2.45 4.68 -10.61
CA THR A 115 2.16 3.24 -10.81
C THR A 115 2.49 2.80 -12.23
N THR A 116 3.17 1.67 -12.37
CA THR A 116 3.36 0.97 -13.64
C THR A 116 2.52 -0.31 -13.69
N ILE A 117 2.09 -0.67 -14.89
CA ILE A 117 1.49 -1.97 -15.17
C ILE A 117 2.60 -2.84 -15.73
N GLU A 118 3.02 -3.85 -14.96
CA GLU A 118 4.12 -4.75 -15.34
C GLU A 118 3.72 -5.73 -16.44
N GLY A 119 2.43 -6.01 -16.54
CA GLY A 119 1.88 -6.83 -17.60
C GLY A 119 0.64 -7.61 -17.21
N VAL A 120 0.06 -8.27 -18.21
CA VAL A 120 -1.03 -9.22 -18.06
C VAL A 120 -0.60 -10.53 -18.73
N ALA A 121 -0.72 -11.64 -18.02
CA ALA A 121 -0.29 -12.95 -18.46
C ALA A 121 -1.33 -14.05 -18.16
N PRO A 122 -1.31 -15.18 -18.86
CA PRO A 122 -2.10 -16.34 -18.48
C PRO A 122 -1.65 -16.90 -17.13
N GLY A 123 -2.59 -17.18 -16.24
CA GLY A 123 -2.30 -17.84 -14.96
C GLY A 123 -2.03 -19.35 -15.13
N LEU A 124 -1.16 -19.91 -14.29
CA LEU A 124 -0.79 -21.33 -14.33
C LEU A 124 -1.97 -22.26 -14.02
N GLN A 125 -2.96 -21.79 -13.27
CA GLN A 125 -4.15 -22.54 -12.90
C GLN A 125 -5.39 -22.14 -13.71
N GLY A 126 -5.20 -21.40 -14.80
CA GLY A 126 -6.25 -20.78 -15.61
C GLY A 126 -6.52 -19.33 -15.19
N GLY A 127 -7.35 -18.63 -15.99
CA GLY A 127 -7.56 -17.18 -15.81
C GLY A 127 -6.37 -16.35 -16.27
N ARG A 128 -6.36 -15.08 -15.88
CA ARG A 128 -5.25 -14.15 -16.18
C ARG A 128 -4.70 -13.57 -14.88
N LEU A 129 -3.44 -13.19 -14.90
CA LEU A 129 -2.74 -12.47 -13.85
C LEU A 129 -2.38 -11.08 -14.37
N ALA A 130 -2.41 -10.07 -13.52
CA ALA A 130 -1.93 -8.73 -13.79
C ALA A 130 -0.96 -8.29 -12.69
N GLY A 131 0.20 -7.74 -13.09
CA GLY A 131 1.21 -7.21 -12.18
C GLY A 131 1.20 -5.69 -12.19
N PHE A 132 1.39 -5.09 -11.01
CA PHE A 132 1.44 -3.64 -10.81
C PHE A 132 2.54 -3.29 -9.81
N GLU A 133 3.31 -2.25 -10.11
CA GLU A 133 4.25 -1.66 -9.17
C GLU A 133 3.85 -0.21 -8.89
N GLY A 134 3.88 0.22 -7.64
CA GLY A 134 3.51 1.57 -7.24
C GLY A 134 4.50 2.19 -6.26
N HIS A 135 4.72 3.50 -6.36
CA HIS A 135 5.61 4.25 -5.50
C HIS A 135 4.92 5.50 -4.96
N THR A 136 5.19 5.82 -3.71
CA THR A 136 4.82 7.10 -3.12
C THR A 136 5.72 7.45 -1.94
N LYS A 137 5.60 8.70 -1.48
CA LYS A 137 6.16 9.17 -0.22
C LYS A 137 5.08 9.89 0.55
N ILE A 138 4.99 9.62 1.83
CA ILE A 138 4.05 10.26 2.74
C ILE A 138 4.77 10.81 3.96
N ARG A 139 4.15 11.73 4.68
CA ARG A 139 4.59 12.16 6.02
C ARG A 139 3.71 11.48 7.05
N ARG A 140 4.30 10.66 7.90
CA ARG A 140 3.55 9.95 8.95
C ARG A 140 2.81 10.88 9.91
N SER A 141 3.35 12.09 10.12
CA SER A 141 2.72 13.12 10.95
C SER A 141 1.36 13.60 10.40
N ASP A 142 1.14 13.52 9.07
CA ASP A 142 -0.15 13.89 8.46
C ASP A 142 -1.29 12.97 8.91
N TRP A 143 -0.98 11.76 9.38
CA TRP A 143 -1.92 10.80 9.97
C TRP A 143 -1.85 10.74 11.50
N GLY A 144 -1.19 11.70 12.14
CA GLY A 144 -1.08 11.74 13.59
C GLY A 144 -0.11 10.70 14.20
N LEU A 145 0.74 10.06 13.39
CA LEU A 145 1.80 9.16 13.86
C LEU A 145 3.03 9.99 14.21
N THR A 146 3.00 10.66 15.36
CA THR A 146 3.97 11.70 15.73
C THR A 146 4.97 11.26 16.80
N TRP A 147 4.86 10.03 17.31
CA TRP A 147 5.82 9.55 18.30
C TRP A 147 7.26 9.73 17.81
N ASN A 148 8.11 10.26 18.67
CA ASN A 148 9.53 10.42 18.38
C ASN A 148 10.34 10.55 19.67
N LYS A 149 11.65 10.54 19.54
CA LYS A 149 12.61 10.81 20.61
C LYS A 149 13.67 11.77 20.11
N ALA A 150 13.83 12.89 20.81
CA ALA A 150 14.90 13.83 20.53
C ALA A 150 16.27 13.19 20.82
N LEU A 151 17.26 13.51 19.99
CA LEU A 151 18.63 13.05 20.14
C LEU A 151 19.45 14.11 20.89
N GLU A 152 20.38 13.68 21.75
CA GLU A 152 21.29 14.60 22.47
C GLU A 152 22.18 15.39 21.51
N THR A 153 22.48 14.84 20.34
CA THR A 153 23.25 15.46 19.26
C THR A 153 22.44 16.42 18.38
N GLY A 154 21.16 16.60 18.68
CA GLY A 154 20.19 17.31 17.83
C GLY A 154 19.56 16.38 16.79
N GLY A 155 18.28 16.69 16.45
CA GLY A 155 17.48 15.90 15.52
C GLY A 155 16.61 14.86 16.21
N TRP A 156 16.11 13.87 15.44
CA TRP A 156 15.06 12.93 15.85
C TRP A 156 15.44 11.48 15.57
N ALA A 157 14.93 10.58 16.39
CA ALA A 157 15.17 9.14 16.25
C ALA A 157 14.50 8.57 14.99
N VAL A 158 13.30 9.04 14.64
CA VAL A 158 12.50 8.52 13.52
C VAL A 158 12.15 9.66 12.57
N GLY A 159 12.46 9.49 11.28
CA GLY A 159 12.09 10.44 10.24
C GLY A 159 10.57 10.57 10.06
N ASP A 160 10.15 11.67 9.47
CA ASP A 160 8.75 11.93 9.18
C ASP A 160 8.32 11.39 7.80
N GLU A 161 9.22 11.49 6.81
CA GLU A 161 8.97 10.98 5.46
C GLU A 161 9.14 9.45 5.42
N ILE A 162 8.11 8.80 4.91
CA ILE A 162 8.05 7.35 4.68
C ILE A 162 8.03 7.11 3.18
N GLY A 163 9.03 6.41 2.64
CA GLY A 163 8.99 5.88 1.29
C GLY A 163 8.18 4.59 1.25
N ILE A 164 7.32 4.44 0.25
CA ILE A 164 6.44 3.29 0.08
C ILE A 164 6.62 2.73 -1.33
N VAL A 165 6.77 1.42 -1.43
CA VAL A 165 6.77 0.64 -2.66
C VAL A 165 5.69 -0.42 -2.54
N LEU A 166 4.84 -0.51 -3.56
CA LEU A 166 3.80 -1.52 -3.70
C LEU A 166 4.20 -2.47 -4.82
N ASP A 167 4.11 -3.76 -4.55
CA ASP A 167 4.25 -4.80 -5.57
C ASP A 167 3.00 -5.69 -5.48
N LEU A 168 2.17 -5.63 -6.51
CA LEU A 168 0.85 -6.24 -6.48
C LEU A 168 0.67 -7.20 -7.66
N GLU A 169 0.25 -8.42 -7.34
CA GLU A 169 -0.32 -9.36 -8.30
C GLU A 169 -1.84 -9.43 -8.08
N ALA A 170 -2.59 -9.44 -9.17
CA ALA A 170 -4.03 -9.61 -9.12
C ALA A 170 -4.48 -10.69 -10.10
N THR A 171 -5.47 -11.48 -9.69
CA THR A 171 -6.08 -12.54 -10.49
C THR A 171 -7.43 -12.08 -11.02
N GLU A 172 -7.68 -12.32 -12.29
CA GLU A 172 -8.99 -12.03 -12.91
C GLU A 172 -10.10 -12.80 -12.20
N ALA A 173 -11.10 -12.08 -11.72
CA ALA A 173 -12.27 -12.72 -11.13
C ALA A 173 -13.03 -13.53 -12.20
N PRO A 174 -13.57 -14.71 -11.86
CA PRO A 174 -14.39 -15.48 -12.80
C PRO A 174 -15.51 -14.60 -13.34
N SER A 175 -15.64 -14.54 -14.66
CA SER A 175 -16.80 -13.90 -15.28
C SER A 175 -18.05 -14.57 -14.72
N ALA A 176 -19.02 -13.78 -14.25
CA ALA A 176 -20.34 -14.28 -13.93
C ALA A 176 -20.99 -14.76 -15.25
N VAL A 177 -20.66 -15.99 -15.67
CA VAL A 177 -21.35 -16.67 -16.77
C VAL A 177 -22.76 -16.90 -16.27
N GLY A 178 -23.73 -16.22 -16.92
CA GLY A 178 -25.11 -16.21 -16.52
C GLY A 178 -25.64 -17.62 -16.22
N ALA A 179 -26.20 -17.76 -15.04
CA ALA A 179 -27.14 -18.84 -14.78
C ALA A 179 -28.32 -18.69 -15.77
N VAL A 180 -28.36 -19.56 -16.75
CA VAL A 180 -29.54 -19.78 -17.61
C VAL A 180 -30.49 -20.71 -16.87
#